data_2b013422f3aa7327cbb627a85f32d54b
#
_entry.id   2b013422f3aa7327cbb627a85f32d54b
#
_cell.length_a   1.000
_cell.length_b   1.000
_cell.length_c   1.000
_cell.angle_alpha   90.00
_cell.angle_beta   90.00
_cell.angle_gamma   90.00
#
_symmetry.space_group_name_H-M   'P 1'
#
loop_
_entity.id
_entity.type
_entity.pdbx_description
1 polymer ?
#
loop_
_entity_poly.entity_id
_entity_poly.type
_entity_poly.pdbx_seq_one_letter_code
_entity_poly.pdbx_strand_id
1 'polypeptide(L)'
;TNEKLSVKGDGSFEKVLKPGTDYIFLATCKGFLNHKEELSIGHPDDSNEHVLQFPLASITAPVLIDNIFYDFDKATLRPESQASLDELVKLLNENPNVTIELSSHCDYKGSAEYNKLLSQRRAESVVEYLTNKGISRDRLSPVGYGKEKPKTIRKKLTEKYNWLKENDVLTEEFIKKLDKDKQDICNQLNRRTEFIVLRTTYGMFDKDGNLKKSNIETTKKSSSSNEKGKKNEDFDFYVE
;
A
#
# COMPACT_ATOMS: atom_id res chain seq x y z
N THR A 1 2.82 -7.29 27.08
CA THR A 1 1.42 -6.94 27.46
C THR A 1 0.87 -5.97 26.43
N ASN A 2 -0.20 -6.37 25.73
CA ASN A 2 -0.84 -5.53 24.71
C ASN A 2 -1.58 -4.36 25.39
N GLU A 3 -1.22 -3.14 25.09
CA GLU A 3 -1.90 -1.94 25.56
C GLU A 3 -2.51 -1.18 24.39
N LYS A 4 -3.78 -0.81 24.50
CA LYS A 4 -4.43 0.05 23.51
C LYS A 4 -4.14 1.51 23.84
N LEU A 5 -3.54 2.24 22.89
CA LEU A 5 -3.22 3.66 23.03
C LEU A 5 -4.42 4.53 22.65
N SER A 6 -4.59 5.62 23.37
CA SER A 6 -5.57 6.65 23.00
C SER A 6 -5.00 7.57 21.93
N VAL A 7 -5.72 7.69 20.80
CA VAL A 7 -5.37 8.59 19.69
C VAL A 7 -6.18 9.88 19.82
N LYS A 8 -5.51 11.03 19.71
CA LYS A 8 -6.12 12.36 19.72
C LYS A 8 -6.92 12.60 18.43
N GLY A 9 -7.79 13.61 18.41
CA GLY A 9 -8.64 13.90 17.24
C GLY A 9 -7.89 14.33 15.98
N ASP A 10 -6.62 14.73 16.12
CA ASP A 10 -5.68 15.03 15.02
C ASP A 10 -4.90 13.81 14.51
N GLY A 11 -5.13 12.63 15.09
CA GLY A 11 -4.43 11.40 14.76
C GLY A 11 -3.11 11.20 15.51
N SER A 12 -2.72 12.11 16.39
CA SER A 12 -1.49 11.98 17.18
C SER A 12 -1.71 11.14 18.44
N PHE A 13 -0.63 10.53 18.93
CA PHE A 13 -0.56 9.85 20.23
C PHE A 13 0.77 10.13 20.90
N GLU A 14 0.83 9.91 22.21
CA GLU A 14 2.04 10.04 23.01
C GLU A 14 2.14 8.84 23.95
N LYS A 15 3.35 8.31 24.10
CA LYS A 15 3.63 7.19 25.01
C LYS A 15 5.00 7.35 25.63
N VAL A 16 5.07 7.27 26.96
CA VAL A 16 6.35 7.16 27.67
C VAL A 16 6.84 5.72 27.55
N LEU A 17 8.05 5.57 27.04
CA LEU A 17 8.70 4.28 26.79
C LEU A 17 9.71 3.98 27.90
N LYS A 18 9.91 2.70 28.19
CA LYS A 18 10.89 2.25 29.18
C LYS A 18 12.22 1.93 28.49
N PRO A 19 13.36 2.35 29.08
CA PRO A 19 14.68 1.96 28.59
C PRO A 19 14.87 0.44 28.57
N GLY A 20 15.69 -0.05 27.65
CA GLY A 20 16.03 -1.47 27.53
C GLY A 20 14.85 -2.34 27.09
N THR A 21 13.87 -1.76 26.40
CA THR A 21 12.65 -2.48 25.99
C THR A 21 12.43 -2.36 24.48
N ASP A 22 12.07 -3.47 23.85
CA ASP A 22 11.61 -3.51 22.47
C ASP A 22 10.10 -3.32 22.42
N TYR A 23 9.63 -2.46 21.55
CA TYR A 23 8.22 -2.14 21.34
C TYR A 23 7.78 -2.48 19.94
N ILE A 24 6.57 -3.01 19.83
CA ILE A 24 5.86 -3.18 18.57
C ILE A 24 4.61 -2.30 18.60
N PHE A 25 4.52 -1.35 17.70
CA PHE A 25 3.36 -0.48 17.52
C PHE A 25 2.53 -0.98 16.34
N LEU A 26 1.25 -1.19 16.53
CA LEU A 26 0.31 -1.60 15.49
C LEU A 26 -0.80 -0.56 15.35
N ALA A 27 -0.88 0.07 14.18
CA ALA A 27 -1.97 0.94 13.79
C ALA A 27 -3.00 0.16 12.96
N THR A 28 -4.26 0.24 13.34
CA THR A 28 -5.37 -0.35 12.60
C THR A 28 -6.48 0.67 12.41
N CYS A 29 -7.14 0.65 11.23
CA CYS A 29 -8.29 1.50 10.93
C CYS A 29 -9.20 0.77 9.94
N LYS A 30 -10.51 0.84 10.17
CA LYS A 30 -11.49 0.24 9.27
C LYS A 30 -11.40 0.85 7.87
N GLY A 31 -11.29 0.01 6.85
CA GLY A 31 -11.14 0.46 5.46
C GLY A 31 -9.69 0.75 5.04
N PHE A 32 -8.72 0.44 5.90
CA PHE A 32 -7.29 0.59 5.63
C PHE A 32 -6.54 -0.71 5.93
N LEU A 33 -5.34 -0.83 5.37
CA LEU A 33 -4.39 -1.87 5.74
C LEU A 33 -3.74 -1.53 7.08
N ASN A 34 -3.44 -2.54 7.87
CA ASN A 34 -2.68 -2.38 9.11
C ASN A 34 -1.25 -1.92 8.81
N HIS A 35 -0.66 -1.17 9.74
CA HIS A 35 0.75 -0.79 9.68
C HIS A 35 1.43 -1.06 11.02
N LYS A 36 2.59 -1.72 10.97
CA LYS A 36 3.38 -2.10 12.14
C LYS A 36 4.73 -1.40 12.11
N GLU A 37 5.13 -0.83 13.24
CA GLU A 37 6.49 -0.31 13.46
C GLU A 37 7.11 -0.97 14.69
N GLU A 38 8.42 -1.22 14.61
CA GLU A 38 9.21 -1.78 15.70
C GLU A 38 10.22 -0.72 16.18
N LEU A 39 10.34 -0.55 17.49
CA LEU A 39 11.24 0.41 18.09
C LEU A 39 11.95 -0.22 19.29
N SER A 40 13.27 -0.27 19.25
CA SER A 40 14.11 -0.72 20.35
C SER A 40 14.63 0.49 21.11
N ILE A 41 14.35 0.57 22.41
CA ILE A 41 14.85 1.63 23.29
C ILE A 41 16.12 1.12 23.99
N GLY A 42 17.25 1.76 23.72
CA GLY A 42 18.56 1.41 24.27
C GLY A 42 18.72 1.77 25.74
N HIS A 43 19.88 2.28 26.10
CA HIS A 43 20.30 2.54 27.50
C HIS A 43 19.50 3.70 28.15
N PRO A 44 19.42 3.76 29.52
CA PRO A 44 18.67 4.77 30.29
C PRO A 44 19.03 6.24 30.02
N ASP A 45 20.20 6.50 29.44
CA ASP A 45 20.67 7.86 29.15
C ASP A 45 20.16 8.44 27.84
N ASP A 46 19.42 7.65 27.03
CA ASP A 46 18.76 8.10 25.78
C ASP A 46 17.41 8.75 26.11
N SER A 47 17.43 9.98 26.59
CA SER A 47 16.22 10.82 26.74
C SER A 47 15.77 11.43 25.40
N ASN A 48 15.76 10.64 24.32
CA ASN A 48 15.42 11.11 23.00
C ASN A 48 13.91 10.99 22.73
N GLU A 49 13.36 12.00 22.07
CA GLU A 49 12.01 11.94 21.51
C GLU A 49 12.06 11.13 20.20
N HIS A 50 11.22 10.09 20.11
CA HIS A 50 11.06 9.27 18.91
C HIS A 50 9.77 9.66 18.21
N VAL A 51 9.86 10.04 16.94
CA VAL A 51 8.69 10.36 16.12
C VAL A 51 8.40 9.19 15.18
N LEU A 52 7.28 8.51 15.38
CA LEU A 52 6.80 7.43 14.53
C LEU A 52 5.64 7.92 13.68
N GLN A 53 5.61 7.51 12.40
CA GLN A 53 4.52 7.82 11.47
C GLN A 53 3.91 6.53 10.94
N PHE A 54 2.57 6.47 10.91
CA PHE A 54 1.82 5.29 10.47
C PHE A 54 0.96 5.63 9.25
N PRO A 55 1.55 5.64 8.03
CA PRO A 55 0.79 5.87 6.80
C PRO A 55 -0.09 4.65 6.50
N LEU A 56 -1.40 4.79 6.65
CA LEU A 56 -2.34 3.71 6.37
C LEU A 56 -2.80 3.74 4.92
N ALA A 57 -2.59 2.63 4.20
CA ALA A 57 -3.04 2.48 2.82
C ALA A 57 -4.52 2.08 2.77
N SER A 58 -5.33 2.83 2.02
CA SER A 58 -6.75 2.52 1.83
C SER A 58 -6.95 1.20 1.07
N ILE A 59 -7.92 0.38 1.51
CA ILE A 59 -8.34 -0.84 0.78
C ILE A 59 -9.31 -0.56 -0.37
N THR A 60 -9.82 0.67 -0.52
CA THR A 60 -10.85 1.02 -1.50
C THR A 60 -10.34 1.67 -2.76
N ALA A 61 -9.06 2.05 -2.81
CA ALA A 61 -8.47 2.74 -3.94
C ALA A 61 -7.12 2.13 -4.34
N PRO A 62 -6.74 2.20 -5.63
CA PRO A 62 -5.40 1.79 -6.06
C PRO A 62 -4.32 2.57 -5.32
N VAL A 63 -3.31 1.87 -4.83
CA VAL A 63 -2.13 2.42 -4.15
C VAL A 63 -0.95 2.35 -5.12
N LEU A 64 -0.36 3.50 -5.41
CA LEU A 64 0.83 3.58 -6.24
C LEU A 64 2.02 2.96 -5.51
N ILE A 65 2.77 2.11 -6.19
CA ILE A 65 4.06 1.63 -5.74
C ILE A 65 5.10 2.53 -6.41
N ASP A 66 5.66 3.45 -5.64
CA ASP A 66 6.66 4.40 -6.15
C ASP A 66 7.97 3.68 -6.52
N ASN A 67 8.77 4.30 -7.37
CA ASN A 67 10.14 3.86 -7.70
C ASN A 67 10.25 2.43 -8.25
N ILE A 68 9.25 1.95 -8.99
CA ILE A 68 9.36 0.70 -9.74
C ILE A 68 9.93 0.99 -11.13
N PHE A 69 11.15 0.52 -11.36
CA PHE A 69 11.91 0.74 -12.59
C PHE A 69 12.16 -0.57 -13.32
N TYR A 70 12.06 -0.49 -14.64
CA TYR A 70 12.38 -1.58 -15.55
C TYR A 70 13.45 -1.13 -16.53
N ASP A 71 14.20 -2.07 -17.08
CA ASP A 71 15.02 -1.79 -18.26
C ASP A 71 14.14 -1.31 -19.42
N PHE A 72 14.78 -0.53 -20.30
CA PHE A 72 14.05 -0.02 -21.49
C PHE A 72 13.49 -1.20 -22.29
N ASP A 73 12.20 -1.11 -22.58
CA ASP A 73 11.44 -2.11 -23.35
C ASP A 73 11.47 -3.55 -22.76
N LYS A 74 11.74 -3.68 -21.46
CA LYS A 74 11.77 -4.95 -20.75
C LYS A 74 10.84 -5.00 -19.55
N ALA A 75 10.65 -6.20 -19.04
CA ALA A 75 9.95 -6.46 -17.78
C ALA A 75 10.94 -6.77 -16.63
N THR A 76 12.24 -6.77 -16.89
CA THR A 76 13.26 -6.99 -15.86
C THR A 76 13.27 -5.83 -14.88
N LEU A 77 13.03 -6.13 -13.61
CA LEU A 77 13.12 -5.17 -12.52
C LEU A 77 14.57 -4.71 -12.32
N ARG A 78 14.75 -3.42 -12.17
CA ARG A 78 16.05 -2.85 -11.85
C ARG A 78 16.31 -2.91 -10.34
N PRO A 79 17.59 -3.00 -9.91
CA PRO A 79 17.94 -3.07 -8.49
C PRO A 79 17.35 -1.93 -7.64
N GLU A 80 17.19 -0.74 -8.22
CA GLU A 80 16.65 0.43 -7.55
C GLU A 80 15.17 0.26 -7.13
N SER A 81 14.47 -0.74 -7.69
CA SER A 81 13.09 -1.06 -7.30
C SER A 81 12.98 -1.88 -6.02
N GLN A 82 14.09 -2.47 -5.55
CA GLN A 82 14.07 -3.44 -4.44
C GLN A 82 13.53 -2.83 -3.15
N ALA A 83 13.95 -1.62 -2.80
CA ALA A 83 13.50 -0.96 -1.57
C ALA A 83 11.97 -0.85 -1.49
N SER A 84 11.34 -0.32 -2.56
CA SER A 84 9.88 -0.18 -2.60
C SER A 84 9.14 -1.52 -2.65
N LEU A 85 9.74 -2.53 -3.26
CA LEU A 85 9.17 -3.89 -3.26
C LEU A 85 9.31 -4.56 -1.89
N ASP A 86 10.40 -4.33 -1.16
CA ASP A 86 10.59 -4.84 0.20
C ASP A 86 9.61 -4.17 1.18
N GLU A 87 9.29 -2.89 1.00
CA GLU A 87 8.19 -2.22 1.74
C GLU A 87 6.84 -2.87 1.47
N LEU A 88 6.54 -3.24 0.22
CA LEU A 88 5.32 -3.98 -0.09
C LEU A 88 5.32 -5.38 0.51
N VAL A 89 6.46 -6.08 0.57
CA VAL A 89 6.61 -7.37 1.27
C VAL A 89 6.27 -7.18 2.76
N LYS A 90 6.84 -6.15 3.42
CA LYS A 90 6.54 -5.82 4.83
C LYS A 90 5.03 -5.61 5.01
N LEU A 91 4.41 -4.76 4.19
CA LEU A 91 2.97 -4.48 4.25
C LEU A 91 2.11 -5.74 4.10
N LEU A 92 2.45 -6.63 3.17
CA LEU A 92 1.70 -7.88 2.95
C LEU A 92 1.90 -8.90 4.08
N ASN A 93 3.05 -8.90 4.74
CA ASN A 93 3.30 -9.73 5.93
C ASN A 93 2.52 -9.21 7.15
N GLU A 94 2.39 -7.91 7.31
CA GLU A 94 1.56 -7.28 8.34
C GLU A 94 0.05 -7.51 8.11
N ASN A 95 -0.33 -7.81 6.87
CA ASN A 95 -1.70 -8.05 6.45
C ASN A 95 -1.87 -9.44 5.81
N PRO A 96 -1.69 -10.55 6.55
CA PRO A 96 -1.63 -11.91 6.00
C PRO A 96 -2.94 -12.36 5.34
N ASN A 97 -4.07 -11.76 5.70
CA ASN A 97 -5.38 -12.10 5.17
C ASN A 97 -5.77 -11.31 3.90
N VAL A 98 -4.86 -10.48 3.38
CA VAL A 98 -5.11 -9.65 2.21
C VAL A 98 -4.65 -10.33 0.94
N THR A 99 -5.48 -10.25 -0.11
CA THR A 99 -5.09 -10.53 -1.49
C THR A 99 -5.12 -9.25 -2.30
N ILE A 100 -4.18 -9.08 -3.22
CA ILE A 100 -4.05 -7.88 -4.04
C ILE A 100 -4.02 -8.20 -5.54
N GLU A 101 -4.53 -7.28 -6.34
CA GLU A 101 -4.19 -7.16 -7.75
C GLU A 101 -2.97 -6.24 -7.88
N LEU A 102 -1.97 -6.69 -8.62
CA LEU A 102 -0.80 -5.90 -9.01
C LEU A 102 -1.00 -5.45 -10.45
N SER A 103 -1.24 -4.16 -10.61
CA SER A 103 -1.58 -3.53 -11.89
C SER A 103 -0.39 -2.80 -12.47
N SER A 104 -0.01 -3.09 -13.71
CA SER A 104 1.03 -2.35 -14.42
C SER A 104 0.45 -1.64 -15.65
N HIS A 105 0.94 -0.42 -15.91
CA HIS A 105 0.43 0.48 -16.93
C HIS A 105 1.57 1.01 -17.79
N CYS A 106 1.26 1.27 -19.06
CA CYS A 106 2.13 1.92 -20.04
C CYS A 106 1.63 3.34 -20.35
N ASP A 107 2.48 4.15 -20.99
CA ASP A 107 2.03 5.35 -21.66
C ASP A 107 1.32 5.02 -22.98
N TYR A 108 0.84 6.04 -23.68
CA TYR A 108 0.05 5.85 -24.92
C TYR A 108 0.89 5.41 -26.13
N LYS A 109 2.23 5.47 -26.07
CA LYS A 109 3.11 5.15 -27.20
C LYS A 109 3.13 3.66 -27.48
N GLY A 110 3.15 3.29 -28.75
CA GLY A 110 3.12 1.90 -29.21
C GLY A 110 1.72 1.32 -29.42
N SER A 111 1.64 0.06 -29.89
CA SER A 111 0.35 -0.60 -30.11
C SER A 111 -0.31 -1.01 -28.79
N ALA A 112 -1.64 -1.19 -28.81
CA ALA A 112 -2.38 -1.60 -27.62
C ALA A 112 -1.98 -3.01 -27.20
N GLU A 113 -1.82 -3.93 -28.13
CA GLU A 113 -1.46 -5.33 -27.92
C GLU A 113 -0.07 -5.44 -27.31
N TYR A 114 0.89 -4.70 -27.86
CA TYR A 114 2.27 -4.66 -27.35
C TYR A 114 2.30 -4.15 -25.89
N ASN A 115 1.66 -3.00 -25.64
CA ASN A 115 1.62 -2.41 -24.29
C ASN A 115 0.89 -3.32 -23.30
N LYS A 116 -0.16 -4.02 -23.72
CA LYS A 116 -0.86 -5.01 -22.91
C LYS A 116 0.06 -6.13 -22.47
N LEU A 117 0.78 -6.71 -23.43
CA LEU A 117 1.73 -7.79 -23.16
C LEU A 117 2.91 -7.33 -22.29
N LEU A 118 3.49 -6.17 -22.59
CA LEU A 118 4.60 -5.63 -21.81
C LEU A 118 4.20 -5.34 -20.37
N SER A 119 3.04 -4.70 -20.16
CA SER A 119 2.55 -4.42 -18.82
C SER A 119 2.19 -5.69 -18.05
N GLN A 120 1.63 -6.72 -18.72
CA GLN A 120 1.38 -8.02 -18.10
C GLN A 120 2.67 -8.66 -17.59
N ARG A 121 3.71 -8.72 -18.41
CA ARG A 121 5.02 -9.25 -18.01
C ARG A 121 5.65 -8.46 -16.86
N ARG A 122 5.46 -7.14 -16.81
CA ARG A 122 5.93 -6.29 -15.71
C ARG A 122 5.22 -6.58 -14.40
N ALA A 123 3.90 -6.74 -14.44
CA ALA A 123 3.14 -7.15 -13.25
C ALA A 123 3.56 -8.54 -12.76
N GLU A 124 3.81 -9.48 -13.67
CA GLU A 124 4.32 -10.83 -13.35
C GLU A 124 5.71 -10.79 -12.71
N SER A 125 6.63 -9.94 -13.17
CA SER A 125 7.95 -9.78 -12.55
C SER A 125 7.88 -9.26 -11.12
N VAL A 126 6.92 -8.37 -10.81
CA VAL A 126 6.66 -7.93 -9.44
C VAL A 126 6.12 -9.08 -8.60
N VAL A 127 5.17 -9.86 -9.12
CA VAL A 127 4.64 -11.05 -8.43
C VAL A 127 5.73 -12.07 -8.15
N GLU A 128 6.61 -12.32 -9.13
CA GLU A 128 7.76 -13.21 -8.96
C GLU A 128 8.69 -12.74 -7.83
N TYR A 129 9.00 -11.44 -7.79
CA TYR A 129 9.80 -10.86 -6.71
C TYR A 129 9.16 -11.10 -5.34
N LEU A 130 7.87 -10.77 -5.18
CA LEU A 130 7.14 -10.94 -3.92
C LEU A 130 7.07 -12.42 -3.50
N THR A 131 6.88 -13.32 -4.46
CA THR A 131 6.83 -14.76 -4.21
C THR A 131 8.19 -15.29 -3.74
N ASN A 132 9.28 -14.83 -4.34
CA ASN A 132 10.65 -15.16 -3.93
C ASN A 132 10.98 -14.63 -2.52
N LYS A 133 10.28 -13.59 -2.06
CA LYS A 133 10.35 -13.06 -0.68
C LYS A 133 9.38 -13.74 0.29
N GLY A 134 8.70 -14.81 -0.13
CA GLY A 134 7.85 -15.63 0.74
C GLY A 134 6.37 -15.26 0.76
N ILE A 135 5.92 -14.29 -0.04
CA ILE A 135 4.48 -14.00 -0.17
C ILE A 135 3.82 -15.11 -1.00
N SER A 136 2.75 -15.69 -0.47
CA SER A 136 2.01 -16.77 -1.15
C SER A 136 1.45 -16.30 -2.52
N ARG A 137 1.71 -17.09 -3.58
CA ARG A 137 1.36 -16.73 -4.98
C ARG A 137 -0.14 -16.52 -5.18
N ASP A 138 -0.98 -17.24 -4.47
CA ASP A 138 -2.45 -17.16 -4.53
C ASP A 138 -3.04 -15.92 -3.85
N ARG A 139 -2.20 -15.13 -3.16
CA ARG A 139 -2.54 -13.79 -2.68
C ARG A 139 -2.33 -12.69 -3.73
N LEU A 140 -1.70 -12.99 -4.88
CA LEU A 140 -1.18 -12.03 -5.83
C LEU A 140 -1.79 -12.26 -7.23
N SER A 141 -2.46 -11.27 -7.79
CA SER A 141 -3.08 -11.30 -9.11
C SER A 141 -2.39 -10.28 -10.04
N PRO A 142 -1.48 -10.68 -10.93
CA PRO A 142 -0.85 -9.75 -11.87
C PRO A 142 -1.79 -9.38 -12.99
N VAL A 143 -1.94 -8.07 -13.28
CA VAL A 143 -2.74 -7.55 -14.39
C VAL A 143 -1.98 -6.47 -15.13
N GLY A 144 -1.78 -6.67 -16.43
CA GLY A 144 -1.29 -5.63 -17.33
C GLY A 144 -2.44 -4.87 -17.95
N TYR A 145 -2.52 -3.58 -17.74
CA TYR A 145 -3.54 -2.73 -18.37
C TYR A 145 -3.04 -2.02 -19.63
N GLY A 146 -1.75 -2.15 -19.97
CA GLY A 146 -1.20 -1.41 -21.12
C GLY A 146 -1.53 0.07 -21.01
N LYS A 147 -2.09 0.64 -22.09
CA LYS A 147 -2.56 2.03 -22.16
C LYS A 147 -4.07 2.21 -21.93
N GLU A 148 -4.79 1.13 -21.58
CA GLU A 148 -6.26 1.14 -21.45
C GLU A 148 -6.76 1.94 -20.24
N LYS A 149 -5.95 2.06 -19.19
CA LYS A 149 -6.30 2.80 -17.97
C LYS A 149 -5.30 3.95 -17.72
N PRO A 150 -5.47 5.07 -18.43
CA PRO A 150 -4.63 6.26 -18.18
C PRO A 150 -4.84 6.79 -16.77
N LYS A 151 -3.82 7.46 -16.23
CA LYS A 151 -3.84 8.02 -14.86
C LYS A 151 -4.89 9.11 -14.76
N THR A 152 -5.73 9.02 -13.74
CA THR A 152 -6.59 10.12 -13.30
C THR A 152 -5.88 10.92 -12.23
N ILE A 153 -5.86 12.24 -12.37
CA ILE A 153 -5.17 13.16 -11.46
C ILE A 153 -5.99 13.35 -10.19
N ARG A 154 -5.34 13.15 -9.05
CA ARG A 154 -5.90 13.43 -7.72
C ARG A 154 -5.26 14.69 -7.12
N LYS A 155 -5.91 15.29 -6.12
CA LYS A 155 -5.51 16.54 -5.46
C LYS A 155 -4.00 16.63 -5.16
N LYS A 156 -3.39 15.61 -4.59
CA LYS A 156 -1.93 15.58 -4.30
C LYS A 156 -1.05 15.86 -5.52
N LEU A 157 -1.46 15.44 -6.72
CA LEU A 157 -0.71 15.69 -7.95
C LEU A 157 -0.93 17.11 -8.48
N THR A 158 -2.05 17.77 -8.19
CA THR A 158 -2.27 19.18 -8.56
C THR A 158 -1.42 20.13 -7.74
N GLU A 159 -1.05 19.76 -6.53
CA GLU A 159 -0.11 20.51 -5.69
C GLU A 159 1.32 20.50 -6.26
N LYS A 160 1.74 19.36 -6.85
CA LYS A 160 3.04 19.20 -7.50
C LYS A 160 3.08 19.78 -8.92
N TYR A 161 1.97 19.65 -9.65
CA TYR A 161 1.83 20.05 -11.05
C TYR A 161 0.64 20.99 -11.18
N ASN A 162 0.84 22.29 -10.91
CA ASN A 162 -0.22 23.32 -10.85
C ASN A 162 -0.98 23.54 -12.16
N TRP A 163 -0.48 23.03 -13.28
CA TRP A 163 -1.13 23.07 -14.59
C TRP A 163 -2.09 21.88 -14.84
N LEU A 164 -2.09 20.85 -13.97
CA LEU A 164 -3.08 19.77 -13.97
C LEU A 164 -4.24 20.11 -13.03
N LYS A 165 -5.42 19.66 -13.40
CA LYS A 165 -6.64 19.79 -12.57
C LYS A 165 -7.01 18.44 -11.97
N GLU A 166 -7.66 18.48 -10.81
CA GLU A 166 -8.23 17.27 -10.23
C GLU A 166 -9.26 16.65 -11.20
N ASN A 167 -9.20 15.33 -11.32
CA ASN A 167 -9.96 14.52 -12.27
C ASN A 167 -9.55 14.63 -13.74
N ASP A 168 -8.50 15.36 -14.10
CA ASP A 168 -7.92 15.21 -15.43
C ASP A 168 -7.52 13.75 -15.67
N VAL A 169 -7.87 13.22 -16.86
CA VAL A 169 -7.48 11.88 -17.27
C VAL A 169 -6.40 12.00 -18.35
N LEU A 170 -5.22 11.42 -18.09
CA LEU A 170 -4.05 11.55 -18.95
C LEU A 170 -4.14 10.65 -20.20
N THR A 171 -5.20 10.84 -20.99
CA THR A 171 -5.40 10.16 -22.28
C THR A 171 -4.42 10.66 -23.33
N GLU A 172 -4.24 9.92 -24.41
CA GLU A 172 -3.44 10.34 -25.56
C GLU A 172 -3.89 11.70 -26.12
N GLU A 173 -5.21 11.92 -26.21
CA GLU A 173 -5.80 13.18 -26.70
C GLU A 173 -5.51 14.36 -25.76
N PHE A 174 -5.57 14.12 -24.44
CA PHE A 174 -5.21 15.13 -23.45
C PHE A 174 -3.73 15.50 -23.57
N ILE A 175 -2.85 14.49 -23.59
CA ILE A 175 -1.40 14.67 -23.59
C ILE A 175 -0.92 15.39 -24.86
N LYS A 176 -1.45 15.05 -26.04
CA LYS A 176 -1.04 15.67 -27.30
C LYS A 176 -1.31 17.17 -27.41
N LYS A 177 -2.18 17.72 -26.59
CA LYS A 177 -2.48 19.17 -26.54
C LYS A 177 -1.45 19.97 -25.71
N LEU A 178 -0.58 19.30 -24.96
CA LEU A 178 0.40 19.91 -24.09
C LEU A 178 1.73 20.17 -24.83
N ASP A 179 2.56 21.03 -24.25
CA ASP A 179 3.96 21.16 -24.67
C ASP A 179 4.76 19.88 -24.38
N LYS A 180 5.94 19.75 -24.98
CA LYS A 180 6.76 18.54 -24.95
C LYS A 180 7.11 18.11 -23.52
N ASP A 181 7.50 19.03 -22.66
CA ASP A 181 7.92 18.74 -21.29
C ASP A 181 6.75 18.21 -20.46
N LYS A 182 5.58 18.80 -20.59
CA LYS A 182 4.35 18.33 -19.94
C LYS A 182 3.89 16.97 -20.49
N GLN A 183 4.06 16.72 -21.80
CA GLN A 183 3.78 15.40 -22.38
C GLN A 183 4.66 14.33 -21.73
N ASP A 184 5.96 14.59 -21.54
CA ASP A 184 6.89 13.62 -20.97
C ASP A 184 6.56 13.36 -19.48
N ILE A 185 6.14 14.37 -18.72
CA ILE A 185 5.62 14.21 -17.35
C ILE A 185 4.37 13.33 -17.33
N CYS A 186 3.37 13.60 -18.19
CA CYS A 186 2.14 12.79 -18.26
C CYS A 186 2.45 11.33 -18.63
N ASN A 187 3.34 11.12 -19.58
CA ASN A 187 3.77 9.78 -19.98
C ASN A 187 4.46 9.06 -18.81
N GLN A 188 5.29 9.77 -18.02
CA GLN A 188 5.91 9.21 -16.83
C GLN A 188 4.86 8.82 -15.78
N LEU A 189 3.85 9.64 -15.55
CA LEU A 189 2.75 9.35 -14.63
C LEU A 189 1.89 8.16 -15.08
N ASN A 190 1.75 7.96 -16.39
CA ASN A 190 1.06 6.81 -16.96
C ASN A 190 1.87 5.51 -16.80
N ARG A 191 3.20 5.54 -16.93
CA ARG A 191 4.08 4.39 -16.68
C ARG A 191 4.21 4.14 -15.18
N ARG A 192 3.32 3.32 -14.62
CA ARG A 192 3.23 3.09 -13.19
C ARG A 192 2.87 1.65 -12.87
N THR A 193 3.18 1.25 -11.64
CA THR A 193 2.70 0.02 -11.01
C THR A 193 1.87 0.41 -9.79
N GLU A 194 0.70 -0.18 -9.65
CA GLU A 194 -0.23 0.05 -8.55
C GLU A 194 -0.67 -1.29 -7.97
N PHE A 195 -1.13 -1.32 -6.73
CA PHE A 195 -1.89 -2.45 -6.22
C PHE A 195 -3.27 -2.01 -5.73
N ILE A 196 -4.23 -2.93 -5.78
CA ILE A 196 -5.56 -2.75 -5.18
C ILE A 196 -5.89 -3.99 -4.36
N VAL A 197 -6.51 -3.78 -3.21
CA VAL A 197 -6.96 -4.88 -2.35
C VAL A 197 -8.19 -5.53 -2.96
N LEU A 198 -8.10 -6.84 -3.20
CA LEU A 198 -9.22 -7.64 -3.73
C LEU A 198 -10.06 -8.25 -2.61
N ARG A 199 -9.38 -8.71 -1.54
CA ARG A 199 -10.03 -9.40 -0.43
C ARG A 199 -9.20 -9.27 0.84
N THR A 200 -9.86 -9.19 1.98
CA THR A 200 -9.26 -9.07 3.33
C THR A 200 -9.50 -10.29 4.21
N THR A 201 -10.00 -11.38 3.65
CA THR A 201 -10.39 -12.61 4.38
C THR A 201 -9.67 -13.86 3.90
N TYR A 202 -8.54 -13.69 3.20
CA TYR A 202 -7.73 -14.81 2.72
C TYR A 202 -7.28 -15.68 3.88
N GLY A 203 -7.45 -17.01 3.74
CA GLY A 203 -7.03 -17.99 4.75
C GLY A 203 -7.82 -17.99 6.05
N MET A 204 -8.82 -17.11 6.21
CA MET A 204 -9.64 -17.03 7.43
C MET A 204 -10.68 -18.15 7.55
N PHE A 205 -11.09 -18.71 6.43
CA PHE A 205 -12.13 -19.76 6.39
C PHE A 205 -11.53 -21.11 5.99
N ASP A 206 -12.12 -22.19 6.49
CA ASP A 206 -11.84 -23.56 6.06
C ASP A 206 -12.58 -23.89 4.74
N LYS A 207 -12.45 -25.16 4.28
CA LYS A 207 -13.08 -25.62 3.04
C LYS A 207 -14.61 -25.65 3.11
N ASP A 208 -15.16 -25.71 4.32
CA ASP A 208 -16.59 -25.77 4.58
C ASP A 208 -17.20 -24.38 4.85
N GLY A 209 -16.38 -23.32 4.75
CA GLY A 209 -16.80 -21.94 4.94
C GLY A 209 -16.86 -21.50 6.41
N ASN A 210 -16.33 -22.28 7.34
CA ASN A 210 -16.30 -21.93 8.75
C ASN A 210 -15.04 -21.10 9.07
N LEU A 211 -15.17 -20.14 9.98
CA LEU A 211 -14.03 -19.35 10.46
C LEU A 211 -13.04 -20.25 11.22
N LYS A 212 -11.78 -20.22 10.84
CA LYS A 212 -10.73 -20.99 11.52
C LYS A 212 -10.56 -20.51 12.97
N LYS A 213 -10.42 -21.44 13.92
CA LYS A 213 -10.33 -21.14 15.37
C LYS A 213 -9.24 -20.12 15.73
N SER A 214 -8.11 -20.13 15.04
CA SER A 214 -7.00 -19.16 15.24
C SER A 214 -7.38 -17.71 14.97
N ASN A 215 -8.44 -17.48 14.17
CA ASN A 215 -8.92 -16.14 13.84
C ASN A 215 -10.06 -15.67 14.75
N ILE A 216 -10.66 -16.58 15.57
CA ILE A 216 -11.76 -16.23 16.49
C ILE A 216 -11.23 -15.42 17.68
N GLU A 217 -10.01 -15.66 18.12
CA GLU A 217 -9.43 -14.93 19.26
C GLU A 217 -9.11 -13.46 18.91
N THR A 218 -8.68 -13.21 17.67
CA THR A 218 -8.43 -11.85 17.18
C THR A 218 -9.72 -11.05 16.98
N THR A 219 -10.81 -11.70 16.53
CA THR A 219 -12.11 -11.03 16.32
C THR A 219 -12.88 -10.79 17.64
N LYS A 220 -12.72 -11.65 18.66
CA LYS A 220 -13.37 -11.44 19.96
C LYS A 220 -12.77 -10.28 20.77
N LYS A 221 -11.50 -9.93 20.54
CA LYS A 221 -10.87 -8.75 21.16
C LYS A 221 -11.34 -7.42 20.58
N SER A 222 -11.93 -7.42 19.37
CA SER A 222 -12.47 -6.22 18.73
C SER A 222 -13.96 -5.95 18.97
N SER A 223 -14.71 -6.87 19.62
CA SER A 223 -16.17 -6.76 19.75
C SER A 223 -16.70 -6.49 21.16
N SER A 224 -15.86 -6.19 22.15
CA SER A 224 -16.28 -5.93 23.53
C SER A 224 -15.95 -4.50 23.99
N SER A 225 -16.57 -3.49 23.38
CA SER A 225 -16.79 -2.20 24.04
C SER A 225 -17.92 -1.46 23.35
N ASN A 226 -19.16 -1.76 23.79
CA ASN A 226 -20.29 -0.84 23.63
C ASN A 226 -20.23 0.17 24.76
N GLU A 227 -19.76 1.38 24.49
CA GLU A 227 -20.13 2.56 25.27
C GLU A 227 -20.26 3.79 24.35
N LYS A 228 -21.36 4.50 24.58
CA LYS A 228 -21.85 5.63 23.79
C LYS A 228 -20.96 6.87 23.98
N GLY A 229 -20.39 7.36 22.89
CA GLY A 229 -19.77 8.68 22.83
C GLY A 229 -19.27 8.95 21.41
N LYS A 230 -19.77 10.00 20.78
CA LYS A 230 -19.33 10.47 19.46
C LYS A 230 -17.82 10.74 19.49
N LYS A 231 -17.01 9.81 19.00
CA LYS A 231 -15.56 9.94 18.74
C LYS A 231 -15.25 9.20 17.45
N ASN A 232 -14.18 9.60 16.78
CA ASN A 232 -13.64 8.95 15.58
C ASN A 232 -13.44 7.44 15.87
N GLU A 233 -14.46 6.62 15.57
CA GLU A 233 -14.61 5.23 16.07
C GLU A 233 -13.79 4.20 15.28
N ASP A 234 -12.97 4.62 14.32
CA ASP A 234 -12.36 3.70 13.35
C ASP A 234 -10.85 3.48 13.52
N PHE A 235 -10.21 4.13 14.51
CA PHE A 235 -8.77 4.02 14.74
C PHE A 235 -8.45 3.26 16.03
N ASP A 236 -7.67 2.17 15.92
CA ASP A 236 -7.12 1.44 17.05
C ASP A 236 -5.59 1.39 16.98
N PHE A 237 -4.93 1.76 18.08
CA PHE A 237 -3.51 1.66 18.27
C PHE A 237 -3.17 0.68 19.40
N TYR A 238 -2.28 -0.25 19.15
CA TYR A 238 -1.79 -1.21 20.14
C TYR A 238 -0.29 -1.14 20.26
N VAL A 239 0.22 -1.33 21.51
CA VAL A 239 1.64 -1.48 21.82
C VAL A 239 1.84 -2.81 22.54
N GLU A 240 2.81 -3.61 22.09
CA GLU A 240 3.36 -4.79 22.76
C GLU A 240 4.75 -4.52 23.33
#